data_6786d334ea1930f8d22a2af63f2a7287
#
_entry.id   6786d334ea1930f8d22a2af63f2a7287
#
_cell.length_a   1.000
_cell.length_b   1.000
_cell.length_c   1.000
_cell.angle_alpha   90.00
_cell.angle_beta   90.00
_cell.angle_gamma   90.00
#
_symmetry.space_group_name_H-M   'P 1'
#
loop_
_entity.id
_entity.type
_entity.pdbx_description
1 polymer ?
#
loop_
_entity_poly.entity_id
_entity_poly.type
_entity_poly.pdbx_seq_one_letter_code
_entity_poly.pdbx_strand_id
1 'polypeptide(L)'
;MITEITEPITVAAVFSDGRITPRQFMWRGRRYRVEEVLGQYHYHKGVYRQNCYTLKCGTPDIYEVTFDTEDMSWRLDRMHLEG
;
A
#
# COMPACT_ATOMS: atom_id res chain seq x y z
N MET A 1 -12.96 11.63 5.07
CA MET A 1 -11.81 12.29 5.74
C MET A 1 -10.52 11.59 5.35
N ILE A 2 -9.49 12.34 5.02
CA ILE A 2 -8.18 11.81 4.67
C ILE A 2 -7.24 12.02 5.85
N THR A 3 -6.56 10.95 6.27
CA THR A 3 -5.56 11.01 7.33
C THR A 3 -4.20 10.66 6.74
N GLU A 4 -3.26 11.60 6.83
CA GLU A 4 -1.88 11.37 6.41
C GLU A 4 -1.16 10.56 7.48
N ILE A 5 -0.46 9.50 7.08
CA ILE A 5 0.18 8.58 8.02
C ILE A 5 1.69 8.51 7.81
N THR A 6 2.14 8.11 6.62
CA THR A 6 3.56 8.00 6.26
C THR A 6 4.35 7.17 7.27
N GLU A 7 3.95 5.92 7.46
CA GLU A 7 4.61 5.00 8.39
C GLU A 7 5.03 3.73 7.66
N PRO A 8 6.15 3.13 8.08
CA PRO A 8 6.57 1.85 7.50
C PRO A 8 5.61 0.74 7.89
N ILE A 9 5.40 -0.19 6.96
CA ILE A 9 4.55 -1.37 7.19
C ILE A 9 5.27 -2.60 6.64
N THR A 10 4.80 -3.78 7.06
CA THR A 10 5.26 -5.04 6.52
C THR A 10 4.17 -5.58 5.60
N VAL A 11 4.52 -5.94 4.38
CA VAL A 11 3.55 -6.38 3.38
C VAL A 11 3.91 -7.77 2.88
N ALA A 12 2.92 -8.65 2.80
CA ALA A 12 3.04 -9.89 2.05
C ALA A 12 2.46 -9.61 0.67
N ALA A 13 3.28 -9.79 -0.36
CA ALA A 13 2.90 -9.50 -1.74
C ALA A 13 3.31 -10.65 -2.65
N VAL A 14 2.60 -10.78 -3.76
CA VAL A 14 2.94 -11.74 -4.81
C VAL A 14 3.60 -10.97 -5.95
N PHE A 15 4.79 -11.43 -6.33
CA PHE A 15 5.53 -10.90 -7.48
C PHE A 15 5.38 -11.93 -8.60
N SER A 16 4.60 -11.62 -9.61
CA SER A 16 4.30 -12.56 -10.69
C SER A 16 4.01 -11.80 -11.99
N ASP A 17 4.53 -12.32 -13.09
CA ASP A 17 4.28 -11.78 -14.44
C ASP A 17 4.58 -10.28 -14.55
N GLY A 18 5.65 -9.83 -13.90
CA GLY A 18 6.04 -8.42 -13.92
C GLY A 18 5.15 -7.52 -13.07
N ARG A 19 4.29 -8.11 -12.23
CA ARG A 19 3.37 -7.37 -11.37
C ARG A 19 3.65 -7.65 -9.91
N ILE A 20 3.33 -6.66 -9.08
CA ILE A 20 3.38 -6.78 -7.63
C ILE A 20 1.94 -6.65 -7.14
N THR A 21 1.46 -7.69 -6.44
CA THR A 21 0.09 -7.67 -5.91
C THR A 21 0.16 -7.78 -4.39
N PRO A 22 -0.11 -6.70 -3.65
CA PRO A 22 -0.16 -6.79 -2.19
C PRO A 22 -1.35 -7.62 -1.75
N ARG A 23 -1.11 -8.54 -0.80
CA ARG A 23 -2.12 -9.47 -0.30
C ARG A 23 -2.56 -9.14 1.11
N GLN A 24 -1.64 -8.70 1.95
CA GLN A 24 -1.95 -8.27 3.31
C GLN A 24 -0.83 -7.40 3.83
N PHE A 25 -1.13 -6.59 4.83
CA PHE A 25 -0.09 -5.81 5.49
C PHE A 25 -0.33 -5.78 7.00
N MET A 26 0.76 -5.51 7.72
CA MET A 26 0.75 -5.35 9.17
C MET A 26 1.05 -3.89 9.47
N TRP A 27 0.19 -3.27 10.27
CA TRP A 27 0.37 -1.89 10.69
C TRP A 27 -0.08 -1.75 12.14
N ARG A 28 0.81 -1.23 12.96
CA ARG A 28 0.56 -1.02 14.39
C ARG A 28 0.05 -2.30 15.07
N GLY A 29 0.68 -3.44 14.72
CA GLY A 29 0.35 -4.72 15.32
C GLY A 29 -0.93 -5.37 14.82
N ARG A 30 -1.59 -4.78 13.84
CA ARG A 30 -2.82 -5.34 13.26
C ARG A 30 -2.57 -5.81 11.84
N ARG A 31 -3.26 -6.89 11.48
CA ARG A 31 -3.19 -7.46 10.13
C ARG A 31 -4.37 -6.97 9.32
N TYR A 32 -4.08 -6.49 8.11
CA TYR A 32 -5.07 -6.03 7.15
C TYR A 32 -4.97 -6.90 5.92
N ARG A 33 -6.01 -7.68 5.64
CA ARG A 33 -6.06 -8.52 4.45
C ARG A 33 -6.62 -7.70 3.31
N VAL A 34 -5.91 -7.67 2.18
CA VAL A 34 -6.36 -6.93 1.00
C VAL A 34 -7.50 -7.69 0.34
N GLU A 35 -8.67 -7.08 0.29
CA GLU A 35 -9.84 -7.61 -0.38
C GLU A 35 -9.81 -7.28 -1.86
N GLU A 36 -9.42 -6.05 -2.18
CA GLU A 36 -9.41 -5.57 -3.55
C GLU A 36 -8.36 -4.48 -3.73
N VAL A 37 -7.65 -4.52 -4.86
CA VAL A 37 -6.77 -3.43 -5.27
C VAL A 37 -7.61 -2.52 -6.16
N LEU A 38 -7.99 -1.36 -5.65
CA LEU A 38 -8.89 -0.43 -6.35
C LEU A 38 -8.17 0.34 -7.45
N GLY A 39 -6.86 0.52 -7.32
CA GLY A 39 -6.08 1.23 -8.31
C GLY A 39 -4.61 1.12 -8.02
N GLN A 40 -3.82 1.39 -9.05
CA GLN A 40 -2.38 1.42 -8.89
C GLN A 40 -1.79 2.42 -9.88
N TYR A 41 -0.70 3.06 -9.48
CA TYR A 41 0.06 3.95 -10.33
C TYR A 41 1.50 3.95 -9.86
N HIS A 42 2.38 4.59 -10.62
CA HIS A 42 3.76 4.71 -10.18
C HIS A 42 4.28 6.10 -10.53
N TYR A 43 5.32 6.50 -9.82
CA TYR A 43 6.09 7.69 -10.14
C TYR A 43 7.55 7.40 -9.80
N HIS A 44 8.44 8.30 -10.21
CA HIS A 44 9.85 8.16 -9.94
C HIS A 44 10.31 9.17 -8.90
N LYS A 45 11.13 8.70 -7.97
CA LYS A 45 11.84 9.53 -7.00
C LYS A 45 13.31 9.44 -7.41
N GLY A 46 13.77 10.40 -8.19
CA GLY A 46 15.06 10.28 -8.86
C GLY A 46 15.00 9.13 -9.87
N VAL A 47 15.90 8.16 -9.73
CA VAL A 47 15.93 6.97 -10.60
C VAL A 47 15.11 5.82 -10.02
N TYR A 48 14.55 5.96 -8.80
CA TYR A 48 13.87 4.88 -8.12
C TYR A 48 12.37 4.96 -8.32
N ARG A 49 11.80 3.84 -8.78
CA ARG A 49 10.37 3.73 -9.00
C ARG A 49 9.63 3.54 -7.68
N GLN A 50 8.54 4.27 -7.53
CA GLN A 50 7.62 4.16 -6.40
C GLN A 50 6.33 3.56 -6.94
N ASN A 51 5.94 2.37 -6.47
CA ASN A 51 4.70 1.72 -6.90
C ASN A 51 3.62 1.94 -5.84
N CYS A 52 2.54 2.59 -6.23
CA CYS A 52 1.48 3.00 -5.30
C CYS A 52 0.22 2.20 -5.55
N TYR A 53 -0.43 1.77 -4.46
CA TYR A 53 -1.62 0.94 -4.52
C TYR A 53 -2.71 1.52 -3.62
N THR A 54 -3.93 1.54 -4.12
CA THR A 54 -5.11 1.92 -3.34
C THR A 54 -5.84 0.64 -3.00
N LEU A 55 -6.01 0.36 -1.73
CA LEU A 55 -6.46 -0.94 -1.23
C LEU A 55 -7.74 -0.83 -0.42
N LYS A 56 -8.60 -1.84 -0.59
CA LYS A 56 -9.77 -2.07 0.23
C LYS A 56 -9.52 -3.34 1.04
N CYS A 57 -9.75 -3.27 2.36
CA CYS A 57 -9.37 -4.34 3.28
C CYS A 57 -10.54 -4.83 4.16
N GLY A 58 -11.73 -4.99 3.59
CA GLY A 58 -12.87 -5.53 4.30
C GLY A 58 -13.65 -4.53 5.13
N THR A 59 -13.24 -3.26 5.14
CA THR A 59 -13.95 -2.16 5.78
C THR A 59 -14.21 -1.09 4.72
N PRO A 60 -15.07 -0.09 4.98
CA PRO A 60 -15.26 0.99 4.02
C PRO A 60 -14.04 1.89 3.83
N ASP A 61 -13.06 1.79 4.75
CA ASP A 61 -11.88 2.63 4.68
C ASP A 61 -10.97 2.21 3.52
N ILE A 62 -10.28 3.20 2.95
CA ILE A 62 -9.38 3.00 1.82
C ILE A 62 -7.96 3.30 2.29
N TYR A 63 -7.02 2.44 1.92
CA TYR A 63 -5.62 2.54 2.32
C TYR A 63 -4.76 2.77 1.09
N GLU A 64 -3.87 3.76 1.15
CA GLU A 64 -2.89 4.01 0.09
C GLU A 64 -1.51 3.62 0.58
N VAL A 65 -0.91 2.65 -0.09
CA VAL A 65 0.41 2.12 0.28
C VAL A 65 1.38 2.27 -0.88
N THR A 66 2.67 2.36 -0.57
CA THR A 66 3.70 2.51 -1.59
C THR A 66 4.83 1.53 -1.36
N PHE A 67 5.28 0.88 -2.43
CA PHE A 67 6.49 0.08 -2.47
C PHE A 67 7.60 0.93 -3.08
N ASP A 68 8.62 1.22 -2.27
CA ASP A 68 9.78 2.03 -2.67
C ASP A 68 10.88 1.09 -3.16
N THR A 69 11.26 1.20 -4.45
CA THR A 69 12.28 0.32 -5.00
C THR A 69 13.70 0.74 -4.63
N GLU A 70 13.89 1.89 -3.99
CA GLU A 70 15.22 2.31 -3.55
C GLU A 70 15.75 1.37 -2.46
N ASP A 71 14.90 1.04 -1.49
CA ASP A 71 15.27 0.20 -0.36
C ASP A 71 14.38 -1.03 -0.21
N MET A 72 13.49 -1.27 -1.19
CA MET A 72 12.56 -2.41 -1.19
C MET A 72 11.66 -2.43 0.02
N SER A 73 11.22 -1.25 0.46
CA SER A 73 10.37 -1.10 1.64
C SER A 73 8.95 -0.69 1.25
N TRP A 74 8.03 -0.95 2.16
CA TRP A 74 6.64 -0.55 2.03
C TRP A 74 6.30 0.49 3.09
N ARG A 75 5.42 1.42 2.73
CA ARG A 75 4.89 2.39 3.68
C ARG A 75 3.40 2.59 3.47
N LEU A 76 2.68 2.87 4.54
CA LEU A 76 1.29 3.31 4.48
C LEU A 76 1.31 4.83 4.41
N ASP A 77 0.88 5.38 3.28
CA ASP A 77 0.93 6.82 3.05
C ASP A 77 -0.23 7.53 3.73
N ARG A 78 -1.45 7.06 3.50
CA ARG A 78 -2.65 7.71 4.05
C ARG A 78 -3.83 6.75 4.06
N MET A 79 -4.85 7.14 4.82
CA MET A 79 -6.13 6.44 4.88
C MET A 79 -7.24 7.42 4.50
N HIS A 80 -8.22 6.91 3.78
CA HIS A 80 -9.48 7.62 3.54
C HIS A 80 -10.53 6.97 4.43
N LEU A 81 -10.96 7.67 5.46
CA LEU A 81 -11.93 7.14 6.41
C LEU A 81 -13.35 7.44 5.94
N GLU A 82 -14.18 6.41 5.91
CA GLU A 82 -15.60 6.55 5.63
C GLU A 82 -16.36 6.85 6.92
N GLY A 83 -17.14 7.88 6.85
CA GLY A 83 -18.02 8.23 7.93
C GLY A 83 -17.40 9.02 9.01
#